data_8217c72d14158fed81344dc4759d2b99
#
_entry.id   8217c72d14158fed81344dc4759d2b99
#
_cell.length_a   1.000
_cell.length_b   1.000
_cell.length_c   1.000
_cell.angle_alpha   90.00
_cell.angle_beta   90.00
_cell.angle_gamma   90.00
#
_symmetry.space_group_name_H-M   'P 1'
#
loop_
_entity.id
_entity.type
_entity.pdbx_description
1 polymer ?
#
loop_
_entity_poly.entity_id
_entity_poly.type
_entity_poly.pdbx_seq_one_letter_code
_entity_poly.pdbx_strand_id
1 'polypeptide(L)'
;PNKKIILYPARLTNWKGHLEFLDVFKKINDKNYFLYFVGDIKNISYFQRVQNKINNLNLINNCKIIGNLNKDDLKIMYYLSSIIVSLPIQSEGFGRIIGEALVMRKKILAFNYGGVKDQLNGLDEIYKAEPLVYENLHLKLKDLVEIDNERFLNISNNSRDHIINNFSKEQMVKKYFNLYEKISIQ
;
A
#
# COMPACT_ATOMS: atom_id res chain seq x y z
N PRO A 1 8.52 23.43 -4.95
CA PRO A 1 8.99 22.05 -5.04
C PRO A 1 7.82 21.12 -4.76
N ASN A 2 7.47 20.26 -5.75
CA ASN A 2 6.37 19.31 -5.63
C ASN A 2 6.78 18.24 -4.59
N LYS A 3 6.29 18.35 -3.37
CA LYS A 3 6.46 17.32 -2.33
C LYS A 3 5.76 16.04 -2.76
N LYS A 4 6.47 14.91 -2.73
CA LYS A 4 5.96 13.59 -3.10
C LYS A 4 5.71 12.80 -1.81
N ILE A 5 4.44 12.57 -1.51
CA ILE A 5 4.03 11.88 -0.27
C ILE A 5 3.92 10.38 -0.55
N ILE A 6 4.69 9.60 0.18
CA ILE A 6 4.57 8.15 0.27
C ILE A 6 3.77 7.84 1.53
N LEU A 7 2.64 7.18 1.38
CA LEU A 7 1.81 6.73 2.50
C LEU A 7 1.97 5.22 2.70
N TYR A 8 2.27 4.81 3.92
CA TYR A 8 2.31 3.42 4.34
C TYR A 8 1.24 3.17 5.42
N PRO A 9 0.00 2.87 5.02
CA PRO A 9 -1.11 2.74 5.95
C PRO A 9 -1.14 1.32 6.54
N ALA A 10 -0.50 1.10 7.67
CA ALA A 10 -0.44 -0.19 8.34
C ALA A 10 -0.29 -0.04 9.85
N ARG A 11 -0.91 -0.95 10.63
CA ARG A 11 -0.62 -1.06 12.06
C ARG A 11 0.88 -1.27 12.29
N LEU A 12 1.44 -0.62 13.29
CA LEU A 12 2.84 -0.78 13.64
C LEU A 12 3.07 -2.13 14.34
N THR A 13 3.30 -3.16 13.53
CA THR A 13 3.60 -4.53 13.95
C THR A 13 4.74 -5.11 13.12
N ASN A 14 5.47 -6.06 13.69
CA ASN A 14 6.70 -6.61 13.08
C ASN A 14 6.50 -7.10 11.65
N TRP A 15 5.36 -7.73 11.37
CA TRP A 15 5.10 -8.37 10.08
C TRP A 15 4.63 -7.40 8.98
N LYS A 16 4.43 -6.11 9.30
CA LYS A 16 4.00 -5.09 8.32
C LYS A 16 5.15 -4.43 7.55
N GLY A 17 6.41 -4.77 7.80
CA GLY A 17 7.54 -4.38 6.94
C GLY A 17 8.03 -2.93 7.06
N HIS A 18 7.69 -2.22 8.14
CA HIS A 18 8.10 -0.81 8.30
C HIS A 18 9.62 -0.63 8.38
N LEU A 19 10.30 -1.54 9.11
CA LEU A 19 11.74 -1.47 9.28
C LEU A 19 12.46 -1.69 7.96
N GLU A 20 12.03 -2.68 7.21
CA GLU A 20 12.58 -3.04 5.90
C GLU A 20 12.36 -1.92 4.89
N PHE A 21 11.17 -1.31 4.92
CA PHE A 21 10.85 -0.21 4.02
C PHE A 21 11.65 1.06 4.30
N LEU A 22 12.07 1.31 5.54
CA LEU A 22 12.95 2.44 5.86
C LEU A 22 14.29 2.37 5.12
N ASP A 23 14.85 1.17 4.92
CA ASP A 23 16.07 1.00 4.14
C ASP A 23 15.85 1.32 2.65
N VAL A 24 14.69 0.91 2.12
CA VAL A 24 14.27 1.24 0.75
C VAL A 24 14.08 2.75 0.60
N PHE A 25 13.39 3.38 1.54
CA PHE A 25 13.14 4.81 1.53
C PHE A 25 14.42 5.64 1.63
N LYS A 26 15.37 5.22 2.46
CA LYS A 26 16.68 5.87 2.57
C LYS A 26 17.44 5.92 1.24
N LYS A 27 17.33 4.88 0.42
CA LYS A 27 17.99 4.82 -0.91
C LYS A 27 17.41 5.79 -1.93
N ILE A 28 16.20 6.32 -1.73
CA ILE A 28 15.60 7.34 -2.61
C ILE A 28 16.47 8.61 -2.62
N ASN A 29 17.00 8.98 -1.44
CA ASN A 29 17.92 10.10 -1.25
C ASN A 29 17.48 11.41 -1.92
N ASP A 30 16.18 11.73 -1.85
CA ASP A 30 15.59 12.95 -2.39
C ASP A 30 14.74 13.63 -1.31
N LYS A 31 15.09 14.88 -0.97
CA LYS A 31 14.42 15.68 0.07
C LYS A 31 12.98 16.05 -0.26
N ASN A 32 12.55 15.86 -1.50
CA ASN A 32 11.16 16.09 -1.90
C ASN A 32 10.23 14.92 -1.55
N TYR A 33 10.77 13.75 -1.20
CA TYR A 33 9.98 12.60 -0.76
C TYR A 33 9.75 12.63 0.76
N PHE A 34 8.50 12.41 1.15
CA PHE A 34 8.06 12.34 2.56
C PHE A 34 7.33 11.02 2.78
N LEU A 35 7.76 10.27 3.80
CA LEU A 35 7.15 9.02 4.21
C LEU A 35 6.26 9.25 5.43
N TYR A 36 5.02 8.78 5.36
CA TYR A 36 4.10 8.74 6.49
C TYR A 36 3.69 7.31 6.79
N PHE A 37 4.04 6.83 7.99
CA PHE A 37 3.46 5.63 8.57
C PHE A 37 2.19 6.01 9.30
N VAL A 38 1.06 5.40 8.90
CA VAL A 38 -0.26 5.66 9.50
C VAL A 38 -0.87 4.37 9.96
N GLY A 39 -1.17 4.25 11.24
CA GLY A 39 -1.80 3.06 11.80
C GLY A 39 -1.62 2.93 13.30
N ASP A 40 -2.34 2.00 13.89
CA ASP A 40 -2.41 1.77 15.33
C ASP A 40 -1.04 1.40 15.92
N ILE A 41 -0.70 2.02 17.06
CA ILE A 41 0.57 1.84 17.79
C ILE A 41 0.30 1.07 19.09
N LYS A 42 -0.12 -0.19 18.98
CA LYS A 42 -0.32 -1.04 20.16
C LYS A 42 0.98 -1.66 20.69
N ASN A 43 1.94 -1.90 19.82
CA ASN A 43 3.23 -2.47 20.17
C ASN A 43 4.28 -1.37 20.38
N ILE A 44 4.41 -0.91 21.61
CA ILE A 44 5.33 0.18 21.97
C ILE A 44 6.79 -0.18 21.69
N SER A 45 7.21 -1.40 21.95
CA SER A 45 8.58 -1.86 21.68
C SER A 45 8.89 -1.80 20.17
N TYR A 46 7.95 -2.24 19.32
CA TYR A 46 8.14 -2.15 17.88
C TYR A 46 8.13 -0.69 17.40
N PHE A 47 7.24 0.15 17.93
CA PHE A 47 7.24 1.59 17.64
C PHE A 47 8.60 2.22 17.95
N GLN A 48 9.17 1.94 19.13
CA GLN A 48 10.50 2.46 19.51
C GLN A 48 11.59 1.99 18.54
N ARG A 49 11.55 0.73 18.11
CA ARG A 49 12.50 0.22 17.09
C ARG A 49 12.40 0.98 15.77
N VAL A 50 11.18 1.24 15.28
CA VAL A 50 10.95 2.01 14.05
C VAL A 50 11.45 3.45 14.22
N GLN A 51 11.13 4.09 15.36
CA GLN A 51 11.57 5.45 15.68
C GLN A 51 13.11 5.55 15.75
N ASN A 52 13.76 4.61 16.41
CA ASN A 52 15.21 4.55 16.49
C ASN A 52 15.85 4.38 15.10
N LYS A 53 15.24 3.54 14.25
CA LYS A 53 15.73 3.37 12.88
C LYS A 53 15.57 4.62 12.04
N ILE A 54 14.47 5.36 12.17
CA ILE A 54 14.28 6.68 11.52
C ILE A 54 15.42 7.64 11.92
N ASN A 55 15.75 7.69 13.21
CA ASN A 55 16.83 8.55 13.72
C ASN A 55 18.20 8.10 13.19
N ASN A 56 18.53 6.81 13.28
CA ASN A 56 19.82 6.26 12.84
C ASN A 56 20.04 6.43 11.33
N LEU A 57 18.99 6.42 10.54
CA LEU A 57 19.05 6.67 9.10
C LEU A 57 19.02 8.17 8.74
N ASN A 58 18.94 9.08 9.73
CA ASN A 58 18.78 10.52 9.54
C ASN A 58 17.55 10.88 8.68
N LEU A 59 16.43 10.24 8.95
CA LEU A 59 15.16 10.44 8.21
C LEU A 59 14.14 11.29 8.96
N ILE A 60 14.48 11.87 10.10
CA ILE A 60 13.56 12.60 10.99
C ILE A 60 12.81 13.75 10.29
N ASN A 61 13.43 14.37 9.29
CA ASN A 61 12.83 15.47 8.55
C ASN A 61 11.92 15.00 7.40
N ASN A 62 12.03 13.73 7.00
CA ASN A 62 11.35 13.19 5.83
C ASN A 62 10.45 11.98 6.14
N CYS A 63 10.43 11.52 7.39
CA CYS A 63 9.62 10.38 7.80
C CYS A 63 8.88 10.70 9.11
N LYS A 64 7.57 10.42 9.17
CA LYS A 64 6.76 10.59 10.37
C LYS A 64 5.86 9.38 10.62
N ILE A 65 5.66 9.05 11.89
CA ILE A 65 4.66 8.12 12.36
C ILE A 65 3.49 8.95 12.92
N ILE A 66 2.31 8.83 12.33
CA ILE A 66 1.12 9.64 12.71
C ILE A 66 0.25 8.92 13.75
N GLY A 67 0.34 7.58 13.82
CA GLY A 67 -0.58 6.80 14.65
C GLY A 67 -1.91 6.52 13.93
N ASN A 68 -2.95 6.24 14.70
CA ASN A 68 -4.26 5.90 14.15
C ASN A 68 -5.02 7.16 13.71
N LEU A 69 -5.65 7.10 12.55
CA LEU A 69 -6.54 8.13 12.01
C LEU A 69 -7.97 7.59 11.92
N ASN A 70 -8.96 8.47 12.02
CA ASN A 70 -10.32 8.13 11.64
C ASN A 70 -10.42 7.91 10.12
N LYS A 71 -11.58 7.42 9.65
CA LYS A 71 -11.77 7.06 8.24
C LYS A 71 -11.65 8.25 7.28
N ASP A 72 -12.11 9.42 7.69
CA ASP A 72 -12.13 10.59 6.83
C ASP A 72 -10.74 11.21 6.72
N ASP A 73 -10.01 11.32 7.82
CA ASP A 73 -8.62 11.77 7.81
C ASP A 73 -7.72 10.79 7.02
N LEU A 74 -7.96 9.47 7.13
CA LEU A 74 -7.24 8.50 6.35
C LEU A 74 -7.52 8.66 4.84
N LYS A 75 -8.77 8.94 4.44
CA LYS A 75 -9.11 9.25 3.04
C LYS A 75 -8.37 10.50 2.54
N ILE A 76 -8.26 11.54 3.38
CA ILE A 76 -7.49 12.73 3.04
C ILE A 76 -6.01 12.37 2.82
N MET A 77 -5.44 11.54 3.69
CA MET A 77 -4.07 11.06 3.50
C MET A 77 -3.89 10.27 2.20
N TYR A 78 -4.84 9.38 1.86
CA TYR A 78 -4.83 8.70 0.54
C TYR A 78 -4.89 9.71 -0.59
N TYR A 79 -5.77 10.70 -0.52
CA TYR A 79 -5.95 11.71 -1.57
C TYR A 79 -4.67 12.52 -1.80
N LEU A 80 -4.03 12.98 -0.73
CA LEU A 80 -2.81 13.79 -0.78
C LEU A 80 -1.56 13.00 -1.18
N SER A 81 -1.59 11.67 -1.06
CA SER A 81 -0.43 10.83 -1.32
C SER A 81 -0.15 10.68 -2.81
N SER A 82 1.13 10.72 -3.18
CA SER A 82 1.61 10.41 -4.52
C SER A 82 1.60 8.91 -4.80
N ILE A 83 1.85 8.09 -3.76
CA ILE A 83 1.85 6.63 -3.83
C ILE A 83 1.46 6.01 -2.49
N ILE A 84 0.77 4.89 -2.55
CA ILE A 84 0.47 4.03 -1.39
C ILE A 84 1.36 2.80 -1.43
N VAL A 85 1.96 2.44 -0.31
CA VAL A 85 2.88 1.31 -0.21
C VAL A 85 2.35 0.28 0.78
N SER A 86 2.41 -1.01 0.41
CA SER A 86 2.09 -2.15 1.27
C SER A 86 3.02 -3.31 1.01
N LEU A 87 4.03 -3.49 1.85
CA LEU A 87 5.10 -4.48 1.71
C LEU A 87 5.22 -5.32 3.00
N PRO A 88 4.15 -6.02 3.43
CA PRO A 88 4.18 -6.81 4.65
C PRO A 88 5.09 -8.04 4.49
N ILE A 89 5.79 -8.43 5.59
CA ILE A 89 6.68 -9.60 5.61
C ILE A 89 5.89 -10.91 5.54
N GLN A 90 4.68 -10.91 6.09
CA GLN A 90 3.75 -12.05 6.02
C GLN A 90 2.60 -11.72 5.08
N SER A 91 2.14 -12.72 4.32
CA SER A 91 1.01 -12.55 3.41
C SER A 91 -0.28 -12.16 4.14
N GLU A 92 -1.03 -11.27 3.55
CA GLU A 92 -2.35 -10.86 4.04
C GLU A 92 -3.46 -11.70 3.39
N GLY A 93 -4.53 -11.97 4.16
CA GLY A 93 -5.68 -12.69 3.63
C GLY A 93 -6.38 -11.95 2.49
N PHE A 94 -6.48 -10.61 2.57
CA PHE A 94 -7.09 -9.81 1.50
C PHE A 94 -6.29 -8.55 1.13
N GLY A 95 -5.71 -7.83 2.10
CA GLY A 95 -4.97 -6.59 1.82
C GLY A 95 -5.89 -5.41 1.45
N ARG A 96 -6.84 -5.04 2.31
CA ARG A 96 -7.84 -3.97 2.06
C ARG A 96 -7.25 -2.66 1.55
N ILE A 97 -6.06 -2.30 2.03
CA ILE A 97 -5.33 -1.09 1.63
C ILE A 97 -5.17 -1.00 0.11
N ILE A 98 -4.91 -2.14 -0.55
CA ILE A 98 -4.70 -2.20 -2.00
C ILE A 98 -6.00 -1.88 -2.74
N GLY A 99 -7.11 -2.54 -2.38
CA GLY A 99 -8.41 -2.25 -2.97
C GLY A 99 -8.84 -0.80 -2.75
N GLU A 100 -8.69 -0.27 -1.52
CA GLU A 100 -9.00 1.12 -1.19
C GLU A 100 -8.19 2.10 -2.06
N ALA A 101 -6.88 1.87 -2.20
CA ALA A 101 -6.02 2.72 -3.01
C ALA A 101 -6.36 2.67 -4.50
N LEU A 102 -6.61 1.49 -5.05
CA LEU A 102 -6.97 1.30 -6.48
C LEU A 102 -8.33 1.92 -6.81
N VAL A 103 -9.33 1.79 -5.94
CA VAL A 103 -10.62 2.47 -6.11
C VAL A 103 -10.47 3.99 -6.14
N MET A 104 -9.53 4.52 -5.38
CA MET A 104 -9.18 5.95 -5.36
C MET A 104 -8.22 6.35 -6.50
N ARG A 105 -7.94 5.46 -7.45
CA ARG A 105 -7.00 5.68 -8.56
C ARG A 105 -5.61 6.12 -8.10
N LYS A 106 -5.12 5.52 -7.00
CA LYS A 106 -3.78 5.84 -6.48
C LYS A 106 -2.73 4.91 -7.09
N LYS A 107 -1.53 5.45 -7.28
CA LYS A 107 -0.34 4.66 -7.52
C LYS A 107 -0.10 3.78 -6.28
N ILE A 108 0.21 2.51 -6.49
CA ILE A 108 0.51 1.58 -5.41
C ILE A 108 1.82 0.85 -5.67
N LEU A 109 2.49 0.45 -4.60
CA LEU A 109 3.58 -0.52 -4.63
C LEU A 109 3.30 -1.58 -3.58
N ALA A 110 3.08 -2.82 -4.01
CA ALA A 110 2.70 -3.91 -3.13
C ALA A 110 3.42 -5.21 -3.46
N PHE A 111 3.71 -6.02 -2.44
CA PHE A 111 4.15 -7.39 -2.65
C PHE A 111 3.04 -8.24 -3.26
N ASN A 112 3.37 -8.91 -4.37
CA ASN A 112 2.45 -9.72 -5.14
C ASN A 112 2.29 -11.14 -4.56
N TYR A 113 1.69 -11.27 -3.36
CA TYR A 113 1.43 -12.56 -2.72
C TYR A 113 0.20 -12.51 -1.80
N GLY A 114 -0.27 -13.69 -1.36
CA GLY A 114 -1.51 -13.80 -0.56
C GLY A 114 -2.72 -13.21 -1.29
N GLY A 115 -3.68 -12.68 -0.56
CA GLY A 115 -4.88 -12.06 -1.14
C GLY A 115 -4.62 -10.78 -1.95
N VAL A 116 -3.44 -10.17 -1.79
CA VAL A 116 -3.02 -9.04 -2.64
C VAL A 116 -2.77 -9.52 -4.07
N LYS A 117 -2.18 -10.72 -4.26
CA LYS A 117 -1.97 -11.33 -5.57
C LYS A 117 -3.29 -11.46 -6.34
N ASP A 118 -4.36 -11.86 -5.66
CA ASP A 118 -5.68 -12.00 -6.30
C ASP A 118 -6.21 -10.65 -6.78
N GLN A 119 -6.05 -9.59 -5.99
CA GLN A 119 -6.47 -8.24 -6.36
C GLN A 119 -5.63 -7.66 -7.52
N LEU A 120 -4.35 -8.01 -7.59
CA LEU A 120 -3.43 -7.51 -8.63
C LEU A 120 -3.39 -8.38 -9.88
N ASN A 121 -4.07 -9.53 -9.88
CA ASN A 121 -4.11 -10.41 -11.04
C ASN A 121 -4.77 -9.72 -12.23
N GLY A 122 -4.09 -9.72 -13.38
CA GLY A 122 -4.55 -9.00 -14.58
C GLY A 122 -4.31 -7.49 -14.59
N LEU A 123 -3.77 -6.91 -13.51
CA LEU A 123 -3.36 -5.51 -13.47
C LEU A 123 -1.90 -5.33 -13.91
N ASP A 124 -1.55 -4.06 -14.21
CA ASP A 124 -0.21 -3.69 -14.67
C ASP A 124 0.88 -4.09 -13.68
N GLU A 125 2.00 -4.58 -14.23
CA GLU A 125 3.17 -5.04 -13.43
C GLU A 125 3.86 -3.89 -12.66
N ILE A 126 3.56 -2.65 -13.00
CA ILE A 126 4.10 -1.48 -12.31
C ILE A 126 3.74 -1.46 -10.81
N TYR A 127 2.59 -2.03 -10.45
CA TYR A 127 2.13 -2.11 -9.06
C TYR A 127 2.78 -3.22 -8.24
N LYS A 128 3.34 -4.23 -8.89
CA LYS A 128 3.74 -5.49 -8.28
C LYS A 128 5.21 -5.47 -7.88
N ALA A 129 5.49 -5.86 -6.67
CA ALA A 129 6.84 -6.14 -6.19
C ALA A 129 6.97 -7.63 -5.85
N GLU A 130 8.13 -8.20 -6.13
CA GLU A 130 8.46 -9.58 -5.73
C GLU A 130 8.48 -9.68 -4.20
N PRO A 131 7.77 -10.66 -3.61
CA PRO A 131 7.69 -10.82 -2.17
C PRO A 131 9.07 -10.90 -1.51
N LEU A 132 9.29 -10.10 -0.48
CA LEU A 132 10.51 -10.04 0.33
C LEU A 132 11.79 -9.63 -0.42
N VAL A 133 11.69 -9.25 -1.69
CA VAL A 133 12.81 -8.72 -2.46
C VAL A 133 12.82 -7.20 -2.36
N TYR A 134 13.73 -6.65 -1.56
CA TYR A 134 13.85 -5.21 -1.30
C TYR A 134 14.88 -4.52 -2.20
N GLU A 135 15.66 -5.31 -2.93
CA GLU A 135 16.62 -4.77 -3.87
C GLU A 135 15.91 -3.98 -4.97
N ASN A 136 16.46 -2.83 -5.31
CA ASN A 136 15.93 -1.95 -6.35
C ASN A 136 14.47 -1.46 -6.17
N LEU A 137 13.78 -1.78 -5.08
CA LEU A 137 12.43 -1.25 -4.82
C LEU A 137 12.38 0.29 -4.81
N HIS A 138 13.45 0.96 -4.39
CA HIS A 138 13.55 2.42 -4.42
C HIS A 138 13.53 2.99 -5.84
N LEU A 139 14.09 2.28 -6.83
CA LEU A 139 14.01 2.66 -8.26
C LEU A 139 12.58 2.47 -8.76
N LYS A 140 12.00 1.30 -8.53
CA LYS A 140 10.61 1.03 -8.91
C LYS A 140 9.63 2.04 -8.29
N LEU A 141 9.86 2.44 -7.06
CA LEU A 141 9.05 3.45 -6.39
C LEU A 141 9.19 4.83 -7.06
N LYS A 142 10.40 5.23 -7.44
CA LYS A 142 10.63 6.47 -8.19
C LYS A 142 9.91 6.43 -9.55
N ASP A 143 10.12 5.37 -10.32
CA ASP A 143 9.50 5.19 -11.63
C ASP A 143 7.98 5.28 -11.53
N LEU A 144 7.40 4.65 -10.51
CA LEU A 144 5.96 4.66 -10.28
C LEU A 144 5.45 6.05 -9.87
N VAL A 145 6.19 6.80 -9.05
CA VAL A 145 5.81 8.17 -8.68
C VAL A 145 5.91 9.12 -9.87
N GLU A 146 6.87 8.90 -10.77
CA GLU A 146 7.20 9.76 -11.91
C GLU A 146 6.54 9.34 -13.23
N ILE A 147 5.77 8.24 -13.22
CA ILE A 147 5.07 7.75 -14.41
C ILE A 147 4.25 8.86 -15.05
N ASP A 148 4.26 8.91 -16.37
CA ASP A 148 3.47 9.84 -17.16
C ASP A 148 1.98 9.81 -16.81
N ASN A 149 1.36 11.00 -16.80
CA ASN A 149 -0.01 11.14 -16.33
C ASN A 149 -1.03 10.47 -17.25
N GLU A 150 -0.85 10.50 -18.57
CA GLU A 150 -1.78 9.90 -19.53
C GLU A 150 -1.71 8.37 -19.42
N ARG A 151 -0.49 7.81 -19.41
CA ARG A 151 -0.28 6.37 -19.17
C ARG A 151 -0.89 5.94 -17.84
N PHE A 152 -0.66 6.72 -16.77
CA PHE A 152 -1.18 6.38 -15.46
C PHE A 152 -2.71 6.45 -15.40
N LEU A 153 -3.33 7.41 -16.09
CA LEU A 153 -4.79 7.55 -16.14
C LEU A 153 -5.44 6.27 -16.68
N ASN A 154 -4.92 5.71 -17.77
CA ASN A 154 -5.40 4.47 -18.34
C ASN A 154 -5.24 3.29 -17.38
N ILE A 155 -4.04 3.13 -16.78
CA ILE A 155 -3.77 2.07 -15.80
C ILE A 155 -4.72 2.20 -14.60
N SER A 156 -4.91 3.39 -14.05
CA SER A 156 -5.70 3.62 -12.85
C SER A 156 -7.20 3.42 -13.06
N ASN A 157 -7.73 3.76 -14.24
CA ASN A 157 -9.12 3.49 -14.59
C ASN A 157 -9.38 1.98 -14.66
N ASN A 158 -8.54 1.24 -15.41
CA ASN A 158 -8.64 -0.21 -15.52
C ASN A 158 -8.54 -0.88 -14.13
N SER A 159 -7.62 -0.42 -13.29
CA SER A 159 -7.43 -0.95 -11.94
C SER A 159 -8.64 -0.72 -11.04
N ARG A 160 -9.22 0.48 -11.09
CA ARG A 160 -10.44 0.81 -10.35
C ARG A 160 -11.60 -0.07 -10.77
N ASP A 161 -11.84 -0.20 -12.07
CA ASP A 161 -12.93 -1.00 -12.61
C ASP A 161 -12.74 -2.48 -12.27
N HIS A 162 -11.50 -2.99 -12.33
CA HIS A 162 -11.17 -4.34 -11.89
C HIS A 162 -11.55 -4.59 -10.43
N ILE A 163 -11.21 -3.69 -9.51
CA ILE A 163 -11.55 -3.85 -8.09
C ILE A 163 -13.06 -3.78 -7.87
N ILE A 164 -13.76 -2.83 -8.48
CA ILE A 164 -15.22 -2.69 -8.33
C ILE A 164 -15.92 -3.92 -8.85
N ASN A 165 -15.54 -4.41 -10.02
CA ASN A 165 -16.23 -5.53 -10.69
C ASN A 165 -15.93 -6.90 -10.05
N ASN A 166 -14.81 -7.07 -9.34
CA ASN A 166 -14.43 -8.38 -8.81
C ASN A 166 -14.43 -8.48 -7.28
N PHE A 167 -14.22 -7.34 -6.56
CA PHE A 167 -13.97 -7.33 -5.12
C PHE A 167 -14.87 -6.37 -4.33
N SER A 168 -15.91 -5.80 -4.95
CA SER A 168 -16.92 -4.99 -4.25
C SER A 168 -17.74 -5.84 -3.28
N LYS A 169 -18.40 -5.18 -2.32
CA LYS A 169 -19.32 -5.83 -1.38
C LYS A 169 -20.42 -6.58 -2.11
N GLU A 170 -20.96 -5.98 -3.17
CA GLU A 170 -22.02 -6.55 -4.00
C GLU A 170 -21.55 -7.87 -4.66
N GLN A 171 -20.34 -7.87 -5.21
CA GLN A 171 -19.75 -9.07 -5.80
C GLN A 171 -19.49 -10.16 -4.76
N MET A 172 -19.02 -9.77 -3.59
CA MET A 172 -18.83 -10.70 -2.47
C MET A 172 -20.16 -11.36 -2.10
N VAL A 173 -21.21 -10.57 -1.86
CA VAL A 173 -22.55 -11.07 -1.51
C VAL A 173 -23.09 -12.02 -2.60
N LYS A 174 -22.97 -11.63 -3.88
CA LYS A 174 -23.41 -12.46 -5.01
C LYS A 174 -22.69 -13.82 -5.04
N LYS A 175 -21.37 -13.83 -4.81
CA LYS A 175 -20.59 -15.07 -4.77
C LYS A 175 -21.02 -15.99 -3.61
N TYR A 176 -21.31 -15.44 -2.43
CA TYR A 176 -21.83 -16.22 -1.31
C TYR A 176 -23.23 -16.76 -1.59
N PHE A 177 -24.12 -15.95 -2.16
CA PHE A 177 -25.47 -16.39 -2.54
C PHE A 177 -25.41 -17.59 -3.50
N ASN A 178 -24.65 -17.47 -4.57
CA ASN A 178 -24.46 -18.56 -5.54
C ASN A 178 -23.86 -19.82 -4.92
N LEU A 179 -22.99 -19.69 -3.91
CA LEU A 179 -22.43 -20.82 -3.19
C LEU A 179 -23.51 -21.52 -2.35
N TYR A 180 -24.31 -20.77 -1.60
CA TYR A 180 -25.40 -21.33 -0.79
C TYR A 180 -26.45 -22.03 -1.64
N GLU A 181 -26.86 -21.45 -2.77
CA GLU A 181 -27.79 -22.10 -3.70
C GLU A 181 -27.26 -23.45 -4.17
N LYS A 182 -25.99 -23.54 -4.55
CA LYS A 182 -25.38 -24.81 -4.98
C LYS A 182 -25.35 -25.88 -3.88
N ILE A 183 -25.16 -25.49 -2.63
CA ILE A 183 -25.11 -26.41 -1.48
C ILE A 183 -26.55 -26.87 -1.10
N SER A 184 -27.55 -25.99 -1.24
CA SER A 184 -28.93 -26.26 -0.86
C SER A 184 -29.67 -27.18 -1.86
N ILE A 185 -29.12 -27.43 -3.05
CA ILE A 185 -29.70 -28.30 -4.10
C ILE A 185 -29.11 -29.73 -3.99
N GLN A 186 -28.12 -29.95 -3.15
CA GLN A 186 -27.57 -31.28 -2.79
C GLN A 186 -28.28 -31.85 -1.56
#